data_0c5eaa01b2dcd59202c97c86f05fae95
#
_entry.id   0c5eaa01b2dcd59202c97c86f05fae95
#
_cell.length_a   1.000
_cell.length_b   1.000
_cell.length_c   1.000
_cell.angle_alpha   90.00
_cell.angle_beta   90.00
_cell.angle_gamma   90.00
#
_symmetry.space_group_name_H-M   'P 1'
#
loop_
_entity.id
_entity.type
_entity.pdbx_description
1 polymer ?
#
loop_
_entity_poly.entity_id
_entity_poly.type
_entity_poly.pdbx_seq_one_letter_code
_entity_poly.pdbx_strand_id
1 'polypeptide(L)'
;MLILSADTSGKNGSIALTRFEQESARMLAIIPLEGGTFSAQLVPQISSLLAKHNLTKNDIGGFAVASGPGSFTGLRVGLGAIKALAEILRKPIASVSLLEAIASEAAAYNPPTLTRCLAAMDARRNEVFAGEYDIGAEIPSLISESLLTLEDLVQYAESWRSQEILTPDANVLEYIRARVHGAKLVEVARPDASTIARLGGKKILAGRTVSPEELDASYIRRSDAEINTRRFETS
;
A
#
# COMPACT_ATOMS: atom_id res chain seq x y z
N MET A 1 11.57 2.75 18.20
CA MET A 1 10.09 2.58 18.14
C MET A 1 9.73 1.27 17.48
N LEU A 2 8.78 0.49 18.00
CA LEU A 2 8.32 -0.76 17.40
C LEU A 2 7.04 -0.50 16.59
N ILE A 3 7.04 -0.86 15.31
CA ILE A 3 5.88 -0.74 14.42
C ILE A 3 5.32 -2.14 14.15
N LEU A 4 4.02 -2.32 14.38
CA LEU A 4 3.24 -3.44 13.88
C LEU A 4 2.53 -2.99 12.61
N SER A 5 2.71 -3.74 11.54
CA SER A 5 2.07 -3.46 10.25
C SER A 5 1.21 -4.61 9.77
N ALA A 6 0.21 -4.29 8.96
CA ALA A 6 -0.66 -5.26 8.31
C ALA A 6 -0.95 -4.87 6.86
N ASP A 7 -0.90 -5.86 5.98
CA ASP A 7 -1.45 -5.81 4.64
C ASP A 7 -2.42 -6.97 4.44
N THR A 8 -3.66 -6.66 4.14
CA THR A 8 -4.74 -7.61 3.83
C THR A 8 -5.43 -7.27 2.51
N SER A 9 -4.77 -6.46 1.68
CA SER A 9 -5.33 -5.91 0.45
C SER A 9 -5.41 -6.91 -0.71
N GLY A 10 -4.60 -7.97 -0.66
CA GLY A 10 -4.43 -8.95 -1.74
C GLY A 10 -5.16 -10.28 -1.51
N LYS A 11 -4.87 -11.23 -2.43
CA LYS A 11 -5.28 -12.63 -2.27
C LYS A 11 -4.59 -13.26 -1.05
N ASN A 12 -3.33 -12.93 -0.85
CA ASN A 12 -2.54 -13.26 0.34
C ASN A 12 -2.24 -11.94 1.06
N GLY A 13 -2.11 -12.01 2.38
CA GLY A 13 -1.75 -10.88 3.20
C GLY A 13 -0.49 -11.14 3.99
N SER A 14 -0.13 -10.19 4.84
CA SER A 14 0.99 -10.35 5.77
C SER A 14 0.85 -9.41 6.97
N ILE A 15 1.55 -9.74 8.06
CA ILE A 15 1.83 -8.85 9.18
C ILE A 15 3.33 -8.80 9.40
N ALA A 16 3.85 -7.67 9.85
CA ALA A 16 5.27 -7.54 10.18
C ALA A 16 5.50 -6.75 11.47
N LEU A 17 6.62 -7.07 12.13
CA LEU A 17 7.18 -6.27 13.22
C LEU A 17 8.48 -5.65 12.73
N THR A 18 8.57 -4.33 12.83
CA THR A 18 9.75 -3.56 12.44
C THR A 18 10.16 -2.62 13.56
N ARG A 19 11.43 -2.65 13.91
CA ARG A 19 12.00 -1.74 14.90
C ARG A 19 12.70 -0.59 14.20
N PHE A 20 12.31 0.62 14.58
CA PHE A 20 12.95 1.85 14.15
C PHE A 20 13.91 2.35 15.23
N GLU A 21 15.18 2.51 14.86
CA GLU A 21 16.25 3.06 15.68
C GLU A 21 16.86 4.23 14.91
N GLN A 22 16.53 5.46 15.32
CA GLN A 22 16.85 6.69 14.58
C GLN A 22 16.27 6.62 13.15
N GLU A 23 17.12 6.65 12.10
CA GLU A 23 16.71 6.61 10.70
C GLU A 23 16.71 5.17 10.11
N SER A 24 17.18 4.18 10.87
CA SER A 24 17.23 2.79 10.40
C SER A 24 15.97 2.01 10.76
N ALA A 25 15.48 1.20 9.81
CA ALA A 25 14.37 0.30 10.00
C ALA A 25 14.85 -1.15 9.95
N ARG A 26 14.80 -1.85 11.08
CA ARG A 26 15.15 -3.27 11.16
C ARG A 26 13.89 -4.11 11.26
N MET A 27 13.61 -4.90 10.23
CA MET A 27 12.55 -5.90 10.29
C MET A 27 12.93 -7.00 11.28
N LEU A 28 12.06 -7.26 12.25
CA LEU A 28 12.22 -8.34 13.23
C LEU A 28 11.61 -9.63 12.70
N ALA A 29 10.42 -9.54 12.12
CA ALA A 29 9.72 -10.67 11.54
C ALA A 29 8.61 -10.24 10.60
N ILE A 30 8.29 -11.12 9.66
CA ILE A 30 7.11 -11.06 8.79
C ILE A 30 6.42 -12.42 8.80
N ILE A 31 5.07 -12.41 8.86
CA ILE A 31 4.25 -13.61 8.80
C ILE A 31 3.27 -13.44 7.63
N PRO A 32 3.25 -14.38 6.68
CA PRO A 32 2.22 -14.41 5.65
C PRO A 32 0.86 -14.79 6.27
N LEU A 33 -0.21 -14.26 5.70
CA LEU A 33 -1.60 -14.58 6.03
C LEU A 33 -2.29 -15.18 4.81
N GLU A 34 -3.05 -16.24 5.01
CA GLU A 34 -3.82 -16.86 3.94
C GLU A 34 -5.10 -16.08 3.66
N GLY A 35 -5.36 -15.83 2.38
CA GLY A 35 -6.56 -15.17 1.93
C GLY A 35 -7.84 -15.94 2.27
N GLY A 36 -8.95 -15.19 2.41
CA GLY A 36 -10.26 -15.73 2.77
C GLY A 36 -10.48 -15.96 4.27
N THR A 37 -9.41 -15.94 5.07
CA THR A 37 -9.46 -16.23 6.51
C THR A 37 -8.80 -15.15 7.38
N PHE A 38 -8.52 -13.95 6.81
CA PHE A 38 -7.86 -12.86 7.52
C PHE A 38 -8.53 -12.50 8.85
N SER A 39 -9.87 -12.49 8.91
CA SER A 39 -10.60 -12.15 10.12
C SER A 39 -10.36 -13.13 11.26
N ALA A 40 -10.14 -14.41 10.95
CA ALA A 40 -9.84 -15.44 11.95
C ALA A 40 -8.35 -15.47 12.32
N GLN A 41 -7.45 -15.12 11.40
CA GLN A 41 -6.01 -15.25 11.56
C GLN A 41 -5.33 -14.02 12.17
N LEU A 42 -5.77 -12.81 11.81
CA LEU A 42 -4.99 -11.58 12.02
C LEU A 42 -4.63 -11.37 13.50
N VAL A 43 -5.61 -11.36 14.41
CA VAL A 43 -5.37 -11.10 15.83
C VAL A 43 -4.58 -12.23 16.50
N PRO A 44 -4.91 -13.53 16.31
CA PRO A 44 -4.08 -14.63 16.82
C PRO A 44 -2.63 -14.60 16.31
N GLN A 45 -2.41 -14.29 15.05
CA GLN A 45 -1.06 -14.21 14.48
C GLN A 45 -0.26 -13.02 15.03
N ILE A 46 -0.91 -11.88 15.27
CA ILE A 46 -0.28 -10.73 15.96
C ILE A 46 0.17 -11.15 17.36
N SER A 47 -0.69 -11.81 18.12
CA SER A 47 -0.37 -12.27 19.49
C SER A 47 0.79 -13.26 19.48
N SER A 48 0.76 -14.24 18.55
CA SER A 48 1.84 -15.23 18.40
C SER A 48 3.15 -14.57 17.99
N LEU A 49 3.10 -13.59 17.07
CA LEU A 49 4.27 -12.86 16.59
C LEU A 49 4.95 -12.09 17.72
N LEU A 50 4.19 -11.38 18.54
CA LEU A 50 4.71 -10.67 19.71
C LEU A 50 5.36 -11.63 20.71
N ALA A 51 4.65 -12.73 21.07
CA ALA A 51 5.15 -13.72 22.03
C ALA A 51 6.46 -14.36 21.58
N LYS A 52 6.61 -14.72 20.30
CA LYS A 52 7.85 -15.27 19.74
C LYS A 52 9.07 -14.36 19.90
N HIS A 53 8.85 -13.06 20.00
CA HIS A 53 9.90 -12.06 20.17
C HIS A 53 10.03 -11.55 21.60
N ASN A 54 9.39 -12.20 22.58
CA ASN A 54 9.32 -11.76 23.98
C ASN A 54 8.79 -10.32 24.11
N LEU A 55 7.81 -9.96 23.27
CA LEU A 55 7.17 -8.66 23.23
C LEU A 55 5.70 -8.78 23.64
N THR A 56 5.16 -7.67 24.13
CA THR A 56 3.75 -7.52 24.49
C THR A 56 3.10 -6.44 23.61
N LYS A 57 1.79 -6.34 23.64
CA LYS A 57 1.07 -5.27 22.95
C LYS A 57 1.50 -3.86 23.40
N ASN A 58 1.99 -3.72 24.65
CA ASN A 58 2.41 -2.43 25.21
C ASN A 58 3.77 -1.96 24.63
N ASP A 59 4.56 -2.87 24.07
CA ASP A 59 5.84 -2.55 23.42
C ASP A 59 5.63 -1.93 22.02
N ILE A 60 4.43 -2.05 21.45
CA ILE A 60 4.10 -1.44 20.17
C ILE A 60 4.09 0.08 20.34
N GLY A 61 4.90 0.75 19.52
CA GLY A 61 5.01 2.22 19.49
C GLY A 61 4.10 2.89 18.45
N GLY A 62 3.65 2.14 17.44
CA GLY A 62 2.75 2.62 16.40
C GLY A 62 2.30 1.51 15.46
N PHE A 63 1.30 1.83 14.65
CA PHE A 63 0.71 0.92 13.67
C PHE A 63 0.85 1.47 12.25
N ALA A 64 1.06 0.57 11.30
CA ALA A 64 0.99 0.89 9.88
C ALA A 64 0.05 -0.10 9.18
N VAL A 65 -0.78 0.38 8.25
CA VAL A 65 -1.73 -0.50 7.57
C VAL A 65 -1.89 -0.10 6.12
N ALA A 66 -1.99 -1.12 5.24
CA ALA A 66 -2.31 -0.90 3.85
C ALA A 66 -3.76 -0.40 3.72
N SER A 67 -3.93 0.78 3.13
CA SER A 67 -5.25 1.37 2.87
C SER A 67 -5.83 1.04 1.50
N GLY A 68 -5.09 0.34 0.65
CA GLY A 68 -5.48 0.01 -0.71
C GLY A 68 -4.56 0.64 -1.76
N PRO A 69 -4.94 0.52 -3.04
CA PRO A 69 -6.10 -0.19 -3.57
C PRO A 69 -6.01 -1.71 -3.41
N GLY A 70 -7.16 -2.41 -3.40
CA GLY A 70 -7.16 -3.87 -3.28
C GLY A 70 -8.53 -4.47 -2.96
N SER A 71 -8.51 -5.67 -2.38
CA SER A 71 -9.70 -6.41 -1.97
C SER A 71 -10.51 -5.63 -0.92
N PHE A 72 -11.73 -5.25 -1.28
CA PHE A 72 -12.65 -4.52 -0.40
C PHE A 72 -12.85 -5.22 0.97
N THR A 73 -13.12 -6.53 0.96
CA THR A 73 -13.30 -7.31 2.18
C THR A 73 -12.01 -7.42 2.98
N GLY A 74 -10.89 -7.69 2.28
CA GLY A 74 -9.59 -7.82 2.93
C GLY A 74 -9.17 -6.53 3.61
N LEU A 75 -9.24 -5.40 2.92
CA LEU A 75 -8.88 -4.08 3.47
C LEU A 75 -9.66 -3.77 4.75
N ARG A 76 -10.98 -4.00 4.77
CA ARG A 76 -11.80 -3.76 5.95
C ARG A 76 -11.39 -4.58 7.18
N VAL A 77 -10.92 -5.82 6.97
CA VAL A 77 -10.41 -6.65 8.06
C VAL A 77 -9.15 -6.05 8.66
N GLY A 78 -8.16 -5.71 7.83
CA GLY A 78 -6.90 -5.13 8.29
C GLY A 78 -7.09 -3.78 8.97
N LEU A 79 -7.80 -2.88 8.29
CA LEU A 79 -8.10 -1.54 8.80
C LEU A 79 -8.87 -1.59 10.12
N GLY A 80 -9.92 -2.43 10.19
CA GLY A 80 -10.73 -2.58 11.42
C GLY A 80 -9.92 -3.11 12.59
N ALA A 81 -9.08 -4.12 12.39
CA ALA A 81 -8.23 -4.68 13.44
C ALA A 81 -7.18 -3.66 13.93
N ILE A 82 -6.50 -2.97 13.02
CA ILE A 82 -5.49 -1.97 13.37
C ILE A 82 -6.15 -0.76 14.05
N LYS A 83 -7.30 -0.30 13.57
CA LYS A 83 -8.10 0.76 14.19
C LYS A 83 -8.41 0.44 15.64
N ALA A 84 -8.96 -0.74 15.91
CA ALA A 84 -9.31 -1.18 17.26
C ALA A 84 -8.10 -1.28 18.19
N LEU A 85 -6.98 -1.85 17.70
CA LEU A 85 -5.75 -1.97 18.48
C LEU A 85 -5.14 -0.59 18.79
N ALA A 86 -5.11 0.30 17.83
CA ALA A 86 -4.55 1.62 17.98
C ALA A 86 -5.36 2.48 18.96
N GLU A 87 -6.69 2.39 18.91
CA GLU A 87 -7.59 3.07 19.83
C GLU A 87 -7.39 2.59 21.27
N ILE A 88 -7.41 1.26 21.50
CA ILE A 88 -7.23 0.67 22.84
C ILE A 88 -5.85 1.01 23.42
N LEU A 89 -4.81 0.95 22.59
CA LEU A 89 -3.42 1.17 23.03
C LEU A 89 -3.00 2.65 22.96
N ARG A 90 -3.83 3.52 22.41
CA ARG A 90 -3.55 4.96 22.20
C ARG A 90 -2.25 5.19 21.46
N LYS A 91 -2.07 4.50 20.33
CA LYS A 91 -0.87 4.57 19.52
C LYS A 91 -1.17 5.18 18.15
N PRO A 92 -0.20 5.91 17.56
CA PRO A 92 -0.36 6.52 16.25
C PRO A 92 -0.56 5.47 15.15
N ILE A 93 -1.30 5.84 14.12
CA ILE A 93 -1.54 5.03 12.92
C ILE A 93 -1.00 5.76 11.69
N ALA A 94 -0.27 5.04 10.85
CA ALA A 94 0.02 5.46 9.49
C ALA A 94 -0.80 4.63 8.50
N SER A 95 -1.60 5.31 7.71
CA SER A 95 -2.24 4.75 6.52
C SER A 95 -1.26 4.80 5.34
N VAL A 96 -1.10 3.69 4.62
CA VAL A 96 -0.16 3.57 3.50
C VAL A 96 -0.91 3.05 2.27
N SER A 97 -0.95 3.85 1.20
CA SER A 97 -1.42 3.39 -0.10
C SER A 97 -0.44 2.38 -0.69
N LEU A 98 -0.93 1.32 -1.35
CA LEU A 98 -0.06 0.38 -2.06
C LEU A 98 0.63 1.04 -3.25
N LEU A 99 -0.01 2.01 -3.90
CA LEU A 99 0.62 2.79 -4.96
C LEU A 99 1.73 3.69 -4.39
N GLU A 100 1.52 4.29 -3.22
CA GLU A 100 2.56 5.02 -2.47
C GLU A 100 3.73 4.10 -2.09
N ALA A 101 3.43 2.88 -1.67
CA ALA A 101 4.44 1.88 -1.35
C ALA A 101 5.26 1.46 -2.59
N ILE A 102 4.61 1.28 -3.75
CA ILE A 102 5.30 1.03 -5.04
C ILE A 102 6.17 2.23 -5.40
N ALA A 103 5.66 3.46 -5.32
CA ALA A 103 6.42 4.66 -5.62
C ALA A 103 7.65 4.82 -4.71
N SER A 104 7.58 4.36 -3.45
CA SER A 104 8.70 4.39 -2.51
C SER A 104 9.88 3.51 -2.94
N GLU A 105 9.66 2.50 -3.79
CA GLU A 105 10.72 1.66 -4.34
C GLU A 105 11.51 2.38 -5.43
N ALA A 106 10.92 3.39 -6.10
CA ALA A 106 11.64 4.16 -7.11
C ALA A 106 12.92 4.79 -6.56
N ALA A 107 12.88 5.28 -5.33
CA ALA A 107 14.04 5.89 -4.68
C ALA A 107 15.21 4.90 -4.48
N ALA A 108 14.93 3.59 -4.42
CA ALA A 108 15.94 2.55 -4.27
C ALA A 108 16.66 2.20 -5.59
N TYR A 109 15.99 2.43 -6.73
CA TYR A 109 16.48 2.05 -8.06
C TYR A 109 17.08 3.22 -8.86
N ASN A 110 16.89 4.47 -8.39
CA ASN A 110 17.17 5.63 -9.21
C ASN A 110 18.11 6.67 -8.60
N PRO A 111 18.95 7.30 -9.47
CA PRO A 111 19.74 8.45 -9.09
C PRO A 111 18.84 9.67 -8.75
N PRO A 112 19.40 10.66 -8.04
CA PRO A 112 18.66 11.83 -7.50
C PRO A 112 18.05 12.78 -8.56
N THR A 113 18.04 12.39 -9.82
CA THR A 113 17.52 13.20 -10.94
C THR A 113 16.03 12.91 -11.23
N LEU A 114 15.47 11.82 -10.74
CA LEU A 114 14.06 11.50 -10.93
C LEU A 114 13.25 12.08 -9.79
N THR A 115 12.34 12.98 -10.11
CA THR A 115 11.47 13.62 -9.11
C THR A 115 10.04 13.10 -9.12
N ARG A 116 9.65 12.36 -10.17
CA ARG A 116 8.30 11.83 -10.32
C ARG A 116 8.30 10.42 -10.88
N CYS A 117 7.32 9.63 -10.45
CA CYS A 117 7.04 8.32 -11.02
C CYS A 117 5.55 8.04 -11.11
N LEU A 118 5.18 7.07 -11.94
CA LEU A 118 3.85 6.49 -12.00
C LEU A 118 3.88 5.09 -11.40
N ALA A 119 3.17 4.88 -10.30
CA ALA A 119 2.93 3.57 -9.74
C ALA A 119 1.65 2.97 -10.37
N ALA A 120 1.72 1.73 -10.84
CA ALA A 120 0.57 1.06 -11.46
C ALA A 120 0.37 -0.33 -10.88
N MET A 121 -0.89 -0.72 -10.64
CA MET A 121 -1.28 -2.06 -10.19
C MET A 121 -2.45 -2.59 -11.02
N ASP A 122 -2.41 -3.88 -11.35
CA ASP A 122 -3.53 -4.56 -12.02
C ASP A 122 -4.81 -4.47 -11.17
N ALA A 123 -5.82 -3.82 -11.73
CA ALA A 123 -7.16 -3.72 -11.14
C ALA A 123 -8.11 -4.80 -11.69
N ARG A 124 -7.60 -5.72 -12.53
CA ARG A 124 -8.35 -6.71 -13.30
C ARG A 124 -9.28 -6.08 -14.35
N ARG A 125 -9.93 -6.90 -15.18
CA ARG A 125 -10.89 -6.47 -16.22
C ARG A 125 -10.30 -5.44 -17.20
N ASN A 126 -9.00 -5.58 -17.54
CA ASN A 126 -8.26 -4.64 -18.40
C ASN A 126 -8.16 -3.22 -17.83
N GLU A 127 -8.23 -3.07 -16.50
CA GLU A 127 -8.06 -1.82 -15.79
C GLU A 127 -6.84 -1.88 -14.87
N VAL A 128 -6.30 -0.73 -14.53
CA VAL A 128 -5.18 -0.53 -13.62
C VAL A 128 -5.49 0.58 -12.63
N PHE A 129 -5.10 0.38 -11.40
CA PHE A 129 -4.95 1.48 -10.45
C PHE A 129 -3.64 2.19 -10.78
N ALA A 130 -3.68 3.47 -11.02
CA ALA A 130 -2.52 4.29 -11.35
C ALA A 130 -2.42 5.48 -10.40
N GLY A 131 -1.21 5.75 -9.92
CA GLY A 131 -0.92 6.89 -9.06
C GLY A 131 0.36 7.60 -9.47
N GLU A 132 0.26 8.90 -9.69
CA GLU A 132 1.41 9.77 -9.92
C GLU A 132 1.93 10.29 -8.59
N TYR A 133 3.23 10.16 -8.37
CA TYR A 133 3.89 10.57 -7.13
C TYR A 133 5.10 11.45 -7.40
N ASP A 134 5.25 12.50 -6.57
CA ASP A 134 6.52 13.19 -6.37
C ASP A 134 7.38 12.34 -5.41
N ILE A 135 8.57 11.97 -5.85
CA ILE A 135 9.53 11.13 -5.11
C ILE A 135 10.84 11.87 -4.78
N GLY A 136 10.84 13.19 -4.90
CA GLY A 136 11.98 14.02 -4.51
C GLY A 136 12.25 14.06 -3.00
N ALA A 137 11.32 13.55 -2.19
CA ALA A 137 11.45 13.42 -0.73
C ALA A 137 11.45 11.94 -0.32
N GLU A 138 11.88 11.69 0.93
CA GLU A 138 11.96 10.33 1.50
C GLU A 138 10.60 9.61 1.57
N ILE A 139 9.52 10.36 1.74
CA ILE A 139 8.14 9.86 1.70
C ILE A 139 7.50 10.40 0.42
N PRO A 140 7.08 9.54 -0.51
CA PRO A 140 6.40 9.97 -1.72
C PRO A 140 5.18 10.84 -1.42
N SER A 141 4.93 11.83 -2.26
CA SER A 141 3.76 12.70 -2.15
C SER A 141 2.85 12.46 -3.34
N LEU A 142 1.59 12.14 -3.06
CA LEU A 142 0.57 11.90 -4.08
C LEU A 142 0.29 13.18 -4.88
N ILE A 143 0.32 13.07 -6.20
CA ILE A 143 -0.11 14.11 -7.14
C ILE A 143 -1.53 13.79 -7.63
N SER A 144 -1.73 12.56 -8.14
CA SER A 144 -3.04 12.10 -8.60
C SER A 144 -3.16 10.58 -8.50
N GLU A 145 -4.36 10.07 -8.24
CA GLU A 145 -4.69 8.64 -8.34
C GLU A 145 -5.95 8.46 -9.19
N SER A 146 -5.97 7.43 -10.02
CA SER A 146 -7.11 7.11 -10.88
C SER A 146 -7.19 5.61 -11.22
N LEU A 147 -8.38 5.19 -11.63
CA LEU A 147 -8.60 3.91 -12.30
C LEU A 147 -8.57 4.19 -13.81
N LEU A 148 -7.64 3.56 -14.51
CA LEU A 148 -7.45 3.69 -15.94
C LEU A 148 -7.73 2.37 -16.65
N THR A 149 -8.11 2.42 -17.92
CA THR A 149 -7.98 1.23 -18.77
C THR A 149 -6.51 0.99 -19.14
N LEU A 150 -6.17 -0.21 -19.59
CA LEU A 150 -4.81 -0.49 -20.08
C LEU A 150 -4.48 0.36 -21.32
N GLU A 151 -5.47 0.70 -22.17
CA GLU A 151 -5.32 1.63 -23.29
C GLU A 151 -5.00 3.06 -22.82
N ASP A 152 -5.72 3.57 -21.83
CA ASP A 152 -5.46 4.90 -21.28
C ASP A 152 -4.07 4.96 -20.64
N LEU A 153 -3.66 3.87 -19.96
CA LEU A 153 -2.31 3.78 -19.38
C LEU A 153 -1.22 3.84 -20.48
N VAL A 154 -1.45 3.23 -21.65
CA VAL A 154 -0.52 3.33 -22.80
C VAL A 154 -0.41 4.77 -23.28
N GLN A 155 -1.53 5.47 -23.48
CA GLN A 155 -1.53 6.88 -23.87
C GLN A 155 -0.82 7.75 -22.83
N TYR A 156 -1.03 7.47 -21.56
CA TYR A 156 -0.34 8.14 -20.47
C TYR A 156 1.18 7.89 -20.52
N ALA A 157 1.60 6.63 -20.72
CA ALA A 157 3.00 6.25 -20.82
C ALA A 157 3.72 6.91 -22.01
N GLU A 158 3.03 7.10 -23.13
CA GLU A 158 3.57 7.81 -24.31
C GLU A 158 3.87 9.28 -24.02
N SER A 159 3.01 9.94 -23.22
CA SER A 159 3.21 11.32 -22.78
C SER A 159 4.31 11.44 -21.72
N TRP A 160 4.64 10.35 -21.05
CA TRP A 160 5.53 10.28 -19.88
C TRP A 160 6.92 9.69 -20.17
N ARG A 161 7.45 9.84 -21.39
CA ARG A 161 8.71 9.20 -21.85
C ARG A 161 9.94 9.47 -20.99
N SER A 162 9.96 10.53 -20.18
CA SER A 162 11.09 10.88 -19.31
C SER A 162 10.95 10.35 -17.88
N GLN A 163 9.80 9.79 -17.51
CA GLN A 163 9.47 9.33 -16.18
C GLN A 163 9.47 7.80 -16.11
N GLU A 164 9.51 7.25 -14.91
CA GLU A 164 9.45 5.82 -14.71
C GLU A 164 8.05 5.36 -14.34
N ILE A 165 7.65 4.21 -14.89
CA ILE A 165 6.43 3.50 -14.55
C ILE A 165 6.83 2.26 -13.78
N LEU A 166 6.41 2.19 -12.52
CA LEU A 166 6.69 1.08 -11.62
C LEU A 166 5.44 0.22 -11.47
N THR A 167 5.59 -1.09 -11.59
CA THR A 167 4.51 -2.04 -11.39
C THR A 167 5.03 -3.38 -10.86
N PRO A 168 4.31 -4.03 -9.93
CA PRO A 168 4.61 -5.39 -9.53
C PRO A 168 3.93 -6.45 -10.43
N ASP A 169 3.17 -6.01 -11.43
CA ASP A 169 2.31 -6.89 -12.22
C ASP A 169 2.88 -7.09 -13.63
N ALA A 170 3.40 -8.28 -13.90
CA ALA A 170 4.06 -8.63 -15.16
C ALA A 170 3.14 -8.42 -16.38
N ASN A 171 1.84 -8.71 -16.25
CA ASN A 171 0.87 -8.47 -17.32
C ASN A 171 0.73 -6.99 -17.72
N VAL A 172 0.77 -6.08 -16.73
CA VAL A 172 0.77 -4.62 -16.97
C VAL A 172 2.06 -4.20 -17.65
N LEU A 173 3.20 -4.71 -17.15
CA LEU A 173 4.51 -4.44 -17.71
C LEU A 173 4.60 -4.87 -19.19
N GLU A 174 4.20 -6.10 -19.50
CA GLU A 174 4.23 -6.66 -20.86
C GLU A 174 3.29 -5.90 -21.79
N TYR A 175 2.10 -5.54 -21.31
CA TYR A 175 1.11 -4.80 -22.09
C TYR A 175 1.65 -3.44 -22.57
N ILE A 176 2.30 -2.68 -21.67
CA ILE A 176 2.92 -1.38 -22.01
C ILE A 176 4.13 -1.59 -22.91
N ARG A 177 5.02 -2.54 -22.58
CA ARG A 177 6.25 -2.80 -23.34
C ARG A 177 5.98 -3.15 -24.80
N ALA A 178 4.91 -3.86 -25.08
CA ALA A 178 4.52 -4.23 -26.44
C ALA A 178 3.99 -3.04 -27.27
N ARG A 179 3.61 -1.93 -26.65
CA ARG A 179 2.92 -0.80 -27.31
C ARG A 179 3.68 0.53 -27.25
N VAL A 180 4.48 0.74 -26.20
CA VAL A 180 5.18 2.01 -25.98
C VAL A 180 6.68 1.79 -26.09
N HIS A 181 7.29 2.26 -27.18
CA HIS A 181 8.74 2.21 -27.35
C HIS A 181 9.42 3.32 -26.54
N GLY A 182 10.42 2.93 -25.76
CA GLY A 182 11.23 3.87 -24.98
C GLY A 182 10.61 4.29 -23.64
N ALA A 183 9.48 3.69 -23.22
CA ALA A 183 8.97 3.85 -21.85
C ALA A 183 9.97 3.23 -20.85
N LYS A 184 10.24 3.95 -19.79
CA LYS A 184 11.05 3.46 -18.67
C LYS A 184 10.16 2.65 -17.73
N LEU A 185 10.20 1.33 -17.90
CA LEU A 185 9.39 0.40 -17.13
C LEU A 185 10.25 -0.31 -16.09
N VAL A 186 9.85 -0.25 -14.84
CA VAL A 186 10.52 -0.90 -13.72
C VAL A 186 9.57 -1.91 -13.07
N GLU A 187 9.99 -3.18 -13.09
CA GLU A 187 9.31 -4.21 -12.31
C GLU A 187 9.79 -4.13 -10.86
N VAL A 188 8.87 -4.01 -9.93
CA VAL A 188 9.15 -3.94 -8.50
C VAL A 188 8.50 -5.12 -7.78
N ALA A 189 9.01 -5.46 -6.60
CA ALA A 189 8.32 -6.44 -5.76
C ALA A 189 6.95 -5.90 -5.35
N ARG A 190 5.96 -6.81 -5.24
CA ARG A 190 4.66 -6.43 -4.67
C ARG A 190 4.87 -6.02 -3.22
N PRO A 191 4.38 -4.83 -2.81
CA PRO A 191 4.45 -4.41 -1.42
C PRO A 191 3.80 -5.44 -0.48
N ASP A 192 4.41 -5.63 0.66
CA ASP A 192 3.92 -6.46 1.76
C ASP A 192 3.95 -5.68 3.08
N ALA A 193 3.62 -6.34 4.19
CA ALA A 193 3.61 -5.68 5.49
C ALA A 193 4.98 -5.08 5.88
N SER A 194 6.10 -5.58 5.35
CA SER A 194 7.43 -5.00 5.64
C SER A 194 7.63 -3.66 4.95
N THR A 195 7.20 -3.52 3.69
CA THR A 195 7.18 -2.24 2.96
C THR A 195 6.23 -1.25 3.65
N ILE A 196 5.02 -1.73 4.03
CA ILE A 196 4.05 -0.92 4.78
C ILE A 196 4.62 -0.44 6.11
N ALA A 197 5.34 -1.31 6.86
CA ALA A 197 6.00 -0.92 8.12
C ALA A 197 7.06 0.15 7.89
N ARG A 198 7.92 -0.03 6.88
CA ARG A 198 9.02 0.89 6.57
C ARG A 198 8.50 2.28 6.23
N LEU A 199 7.54 2.36 5.33
CA LEU A 199 6.95 3.64 4.93
C LEU A 199 6.09 4.24 6.05
N GLY A 200 5.25 3.43 6.70
CA GLY A 200 4.40 3.86 7.81
C GLY A 200 5.20 4.35 9.02
N GLY A 201 6.33 3.70 9.33
CA GLY A 201 7.21 4.17 10.40
C GLY A 201 7.81 5.55 10.11
N LYS A 202 8.25 5.80 8.87
CA LYS A 202 8.71 7.13 8.44
C LYS A 202 7.58 8.16 8.53
N LYS A 203 6.36 7.82 8.12
CA LYS A 203 5.18 8.70 8.23
C LYS A 203 4.90 9.05 9.69
N ILE A 204 4.94 8.08 10.61
CA ILE A 204 4.74 8.32 12.04
C ILE A 204 5.82 9.25 12.61
N LEU A 205 7.10 9.01 12.27
CA LEU A 205 8.21 9.87 12.71
C LEU A 205 8.10 11.30 12.17
N ALA A 206 7.56 11.46 10.97
CA ALA A 206 7.27 12.75 10.34
C ALA A 206 5.95 13.41 10.82
N GLY A 207 5.22 12.80 11.77
CA GLY A 207 3.93 13.29 12.24
C GLY A 207 2.77 13.13 11.23
N ARG A 208 2.97 12.38 10.14
CA ARG A 208 1.94 12.08 9.13
C ARG A 208 1.12 10.87 9.58
N THR A 209 0.26 11.08 10.55
CA THR A 209 -0.61 10.06 11.14
C THR A 209 -2.08 10.37 10.89
N VAL A 210 -2.93 9.36 11.03
CA VAL A 210 -4.38 9.48 10.99
C VAL A 210 -4.97 9.05 12.33
N SER A 211 -6.10 9.64 12.70
CA SER A 211 -6.86 9.16 13.85
C SER A 211 -7.58 7.83 13.53
N PRO A 212 -7.99 7.05 14.54
CA PRO A 212 -8.80 5.87 14.29
C PRO A 212 -10.09 6.19 13.50
N GLU A 213 -10.71 7.32 13.71
CA GLU A 213 -11.94 7.75 13.01
C GLU A 213 -11.67 8.03 11.53
N GLU A 214 -10.55 8.69 11.22
CA GLU A 214 -10.14 9.08 9.87
C GLU A 214 -9.56 7.92 9.06
N LEU A 215 -9.17 6.82 9.73
CA LEU A 215 -8.63 5.65 9.03
C LEU A 215 -9.71 4.99 8.19
N ASP A 216 -9.56 5.06 6.88
CA ASP A 216 -10.46 4.42 5.91
C ASP A 216 -9.70 3.83 4.72
N ALA A 217 -10.39 3.00 3.94
CA ALA A 217 -9.83 2.43 2.73
C ALA A 217 -9.83 3.46 1.58
N SER A 218 -8.74 3.46 0.81
CA SER A 218 -8.68 4.22 -0.45
C SER A 218 -9.47 3.47 -1.53
N TYR A 219 -10.69 3.91 -1.79
CA TYR A 219 -11.56 3.35 -2.81
C TYR A 219 -11.40 4.08 -4.13
N ILE A 220 -10.33 3.82 -4.88
CA ILE A 220 -10.13 4.35 -6.23
C ILE A 220 -11.22 3.81 -7.17
N ARG A 221 -11.60 2.53 -7.02
CA ARG A 221 -12.79 1.95 -7.67
C ARG A 221 -13.97 2.02 -6.70
N ARG A 222 -15.07 2.63 -7.14
CA ARG A 222 -16.33 2.57 -6.38
C ARG A 222 -16.80 1.13 -6.24
N SER A 223 -17.43 0.79 -5.12
CA SER A 223 -17.99 -0.55 -4.93
C SER A 223 -19.09 -0.82 -5.96
N ASP A 224 -19.23 -2.09 -6.40
CA ASP A 224 -20.30 -2.49 -7.32
C ASP A 224 -21.70 -2.14 -6.76
N ALA A 225 -21.85 -2.03 -5.44
CA ALA A 225 -23.07 -1.57 -4.78
C ALA A 225 -23.37 -0.07 -5.06
N GLU A 226 -22.35 0.80 -5.00
CA GLU A 226 -22.51 2.24 -5.28
C GLU A 226 -22.76 2.53 -6.76
N ILE A 227 -22.20 1.69 -7.65
CA ILE A 227 -22.44 1.76 -9.09
C ILE A 227 -23.89 1.38 -9.42
N ASN A 228 -24.43 0.36 -8.75
CA ASN A 228 -25.80 -0.11 -8.98
C ASN A 228 -26.86 0.85 -8.40
N THR A 229 -26.61 1.50 -7.27
CA THR A 229 -27.58 2.43 -6.66
C THR A 229 -27.91 3.61 -7.60
N ARG A 230 -26.93 4.16 -8.31
CA ARG A 230 -27.18 5.25 -9.28
C ARG A 230 -27.94 4.82 -10.54
N ARG A 231 -27.90 3.55 -10.93
CA ARG A 231 -28.73 3.04 -12.05
C ARG A 231 -30.23 3.00 -11.74
N PHE A 232 -30.59 2.91 -10.47
CA PHE A 232 -32.01 2.94 -10.03
C PHE A 232 -32.52 4.36 -9.75
N GLU A 233 -31.65 5.35 -9.58
CA GLU A 233 -32.05 6.76 -9.38
C GLU A 233 -32.24 7.53 -10.70
N THR A 234 -31.80 6.96 -11.84
CA THR A 234 -31.90 7.56 -13.19
C THR A 234 -32.90 6.87 -14.12
N SER A 235 -33.82 6.02 -13.59
CA SER A 235 -34.86 5.32 -14.33
C SER A 235 -36.25 5.79 -13.96
#